data_be3c69a4e7d6db51a227ab18983aa188
#
_entry.id   be3c69a4e7d6db51a227ab18983aa188
#
_cell.length_a   1.000
_cell.length_b   1.000
_cell.length_c   1.000
_cell.angle_alpha   90.00
_cell.angle_beta   90.00
_cell.angle_gamma   90.00
#
_symmetry.space_group_name_H-M   'P 1'
#
loop_
_entity.id
_entity.type
_entity.pdbx_description
1 polymer ?
#
loop_
_entity_poly.entity_id
_entity_poly.type
_entity_poly.pdbx_seq_one_letter_code
_entity_poly.pdbx_strand_id
1 'polypeptide(L)' 'VLSIIVPTLNAEKSLPGTLAALAEAARMALAHEIIVSDGGSRDRTCDIARRSGARVVVGKPGRGIQLAAGAAAARHA' A
#
# COMPACT_ATOMS: atom_id res chain seq x y z
N VAL A 1 12.89 0.36 11.62
CA VAL A 1 12.79 -0.08 10.22
C VAL A 1 11.53 -0.89 10.05
N LEU A 2 10.56 -0.37 9.33
CA LEU A 2 9.30 -1.07 9.12
C LEU A 2 8.81 -1.00 7.69
N SER A 3 7.98 -2.00 7.35
CA SER A 3 7.16 -1.96 6.15
C SER A 3 5.72 -1.66 6.56
N ILE A 4 5.08 -0.74 5.86
CA ILE A 4 3.68 -0.41 6.08
C ILE A 4 2.86 -1.03 4.95
N ILE A 5 1.87 -1.84 5.31
CA ILE A 5 1.04 -2.54 4.32
C ILE A 5 -0.34 -1.90 4.28
N VAL A 6 -0.75 -1.47 3.09
CA VAL A 6 -2.03 -0.82 2.87
C VAL A 6 -2.87 -1.68 1.93
N PRO A 7 -3.89 -2.36 2.42
CA PRO A 7 -4.81 -3.07 1.55
C PRO A 7 -5.73 -2.08 0.84
N THR A 8 -5.91 -2.25 -0.46
CA THR A 8 -6.75 -1.37 -1.27
C THR A 8 -7.67 -2.14 -2.19
N LEU A 9 -8.83 -1.53 -2.48
CA LEU A 9 -9.73 -2.01 -3.52
C LEU A 9 -10.58 -0.83 -3.99
N ASN A 10 -10.38 -0.41 -5.24
CA ASN A 10 -11.10 0.72 -5.84
C ASN A 10 -11.08 1.97 -4.95
N ALA A 11 -9.90 2.37 -4.54
CA ALA A 11 -9.68 3.45 -3.57
C ALA A 11 -9.08 4.71 -4.20
N GLU A 12 -9.27 4.95 -5.51
CA GLU A 12 -8.62 6.07 -6.19
C GLU A 12 -8.91 7.43 -5.56
N LYS A 13 -10.10 7.61 -5.00
CA LYS A 13 -10.49 8.91 -4.40
C LYS A 13 -9.84 9.14 -3.04
N SER A 14 -9.70 8.11 -2.24
CA SER A 14 -9.19 8.22 -0.87
C SER A 14 -7.68 7.98 -0.75
N LEU A 15 -7.11 7.24 -1.70
CA LEU A 15 -5.72 6.81 -1.60
C LEU A 15 -4.71 7.95 -1.59
N PRO A 16 -4.83 9.03 -2.39
CA PRO A 16 -3.85 10.11 -2.34
C PRO A 16 -3.69 10.71 -0.93
N GLY A 17 -4.80 10.98 -0.25
CA GLY A 17 -4.76 11.49 1.12
C GLY A 17 -4.17 10.49 2.10
N THR A 18 -4.54 9.23 1.96
CA THR A 18 -4.01 8.14 2.80
C THR A 18 -2.50 8.02 2.63
N LEU A 19 -2.01 8.02 1.39
CA LEU A 19 -0.58 7.91 1.13
C LEU A 19 0.19 9.12 1.64
N ALA A 20 -0.37 10.32 1.50
CA ALA A 20 0.27 11.53 2.01
C ALA A 20 0.41 11.47 3.54
N ALA A 21 -0.64 11.04 4.23
CA ALA A 21 -0.60 10.89 5.69
C ALA A 21 0.39 9.81 6.12
N LEU A 22 0.43 8.69 5.41
CA LEU A 22 1.35 7.60 5.72
C LEU A 22 2.80 7.99 5.42
N ALA A 23 3.05 8.75 4.36
CA ALA A 23 4.39 9.21 4.04
C ALA A 23 4.94 10.11 5.15
N GLU A 24 4.10 10.98 5.71
CA GLU A 24 4.48 11.83 6.84
C GLU A 24 4.79 11.00 8.09
N ALA A 25 3.89 10.06 8.41
CA ALA A 25 4.08 9.16 9.54
C ALA A 25 5.31 8.27 9.37
N ALA A 26 5.55 7.79 8.14
CA ALA A 26 6.68 6.94 7.82
C ALA A 26 8.01 7.68 8.01
N ARG A 27 8.06 8.94 7.63
CA ARG A 27 9.25 9.77 7.84
C ARG A 27 9.58 9.90 9.31
N MET A 28 8.56 10.15 10.14
CA MET A 28 8.73 10.32 11.58
C MET A 28 9.09 9.01 12.29
N ALA A 29 8.56 7.90 11.80
CA ALA A 29 8.79 6.58 12.39
C ALA A 29 9.98 5.84 11.77
N LEU A 30 10.69 6.45 10.83
CA LEU A 30 11.81 5.82 10.11
C LEU A 30 11.36 4.57 9.35
N ALA A 31 10.13 4.55 8.86
CA ALA A 31 9.66 3.46 8.02
C ALA A 31 10.34 3.53 6.64
N HIS A 32 10.65 2.37 6.08
CA HIS A 32 11.46 2.28 4.87
C HIS A 32 10.68 1.96 3.62
N GLU A 33 9.49 1.41 3.74
CA GLU A 33 8.69 1.14 2.56
C GLU A 33 7.19 1.16 2.88
N ILE A 34 6.41 1.54 1.87
CA ILE A 34 4.97 1.40 1.89
C ILE A 34 4.61 0.42 0.77
N ILE A 35 3.85 -0.60 1.10
CA ILE A 35 3.38 -1.61 0.16
C ILE A 35 1.87 -1.49 0.05
N VAL A 36 1.39 -1.19 -1.15
CA VAL A 36 -0.03 -1.21 -1.46
C VAL A 36 -0.38 -2.61 -1.96
N SER A 37 -1.16 -3.33 -1.18
CA SER A 37 -1.62 -4.67 -1.53
C SER A 37 -3.03 -4.57 -2.09
N ASP A 38 -3.12 -4.59 -3.41
CA ASP A 38 -4.36 -4.33 -4.12
C ASP A 38 -5.14 -5.61 -4.40
N GLY A 39 -6.45 -5.54 -4.20
CA GLY A 39 -7.35 -6.68 -4.40
C GLY A 39 -7.98 -6.75 -5.79
N GLY A 40 -7.36 -6.15 -6.79
CA GLY A 40 -7.84 -6.18 -8.15
C GLY A 40 -8.66 -4.94 -8.51
N SER A 41 -8.19 -3.76 -8.15
CA SER A 41 -8.86 -2.49 -8.48
C SER A 41 -9.01 -2.30 -9.98
N ARG A 42 -10.16 -1.76 -10.38
CA ARG A 42 -10.44 -1.44 -11.78
C ARG A 42 -10.27 0.05 -12.07
N ASP A 43 -10.02 0.84 -11.05
CA ASP A 43 -9.80 2.28 -11.17
C ASP A 43 -8.29 2.58 -11.19
N ARG A 44 -7.91 3.82 -10.88
CA ARG A 44 -6.53 4.28 -10.92
C ARG A 44 -5.76 4.04 -9.62
N THR A 45 -6.27 3.21 -8.72
CA THR A 45 -5.66 2.94 -7.43
C THR A 45 -4.18 2.53 -7.56
N CYS A 46 -3.89 1.55 -8.39
CA CYS A 46 -2.51 1.05 -8.56
C CYS A 46 -1.60 2.11 -9.19
N ASP A 47 -2.10 2.88 -10.15
CA ASP A 47 -1.35 3.98 -10.76
C ASP A 47 -0.96 5.03 -9.72
N ILE A 48 -1.91 5.43 -8.90
CA ILE A 48 -1.69 6.41 -7.84
C ILE A 48 -0.63 5.89 -6.87
N ALA A 49 -0.73 4.63 -6.47
CA ALA A 49 0.23 4.02 -5.56
C ALA A 49 1.64 4.02 -6.16
N ARG A 50 1.79 3.60 -7.41
CA ARG A 50 3.10 3.57 -8.07
C ARG A 50 3.72 4.95 -8.21
N ARG A 51 2.91 5.95 -8.55
CA ARG A 51 3.38 7.34 -8.69
C ARG A 51 3.83 7.94 -7.37
N SER A 52 3.31 7.45 -6.26
CA SER A 52 3.72 7.93 -4.93
C SER A 52 5.01 7.29 -4.44
N GLY A 53 5.54 6.30 -5.17
CA GLY A 53 6.73 5.56 -4.77
C GLY A 53 6.46 4.32 -3.94
N ALA A 54 5.19 3.98 -3.72
CA ALA A 54 4.85 2.74 -3.02
C ALA A 54 5.09 1.53 -3.92
N ARG A 55 5.43 0.41 -3.30
CA ARG A 55 5.43 -0.87 -4.01
C ARG A 55 3.99 -1.37 -4.11
N VAL A 56 3.67 -1.99 -5.23
CA VAL A 56 2.32 -2.49 -5.47
C VAL A 56 2.36 -3.99 -5.69
N VAL A 57 1.55 -4.73 -4.95
CA VAL A 57 1.26 -6.13 -5.23
C VAL A 57 -0.23 -6.25 -5.50
N VAL A 58 -0.60 -7.05 -6.49
CA VAL A 58 -1.98 -7.23 -6.90
C VAL A 58 -2.36 -8.69 -6.74
N GLY A 59 -3.51 -8.94 -6.16
CA GLY A 59 -4.00 -10.30 -5.95
C GLY A 59 -5.50 -10.31 -5.76
N LYS A 60 -5.99 -11.36 -5.12
CA LYS A 60 -7.42 -11.53 -4.87
C LYS A 60 -7.89 -10.57 -3.77
N PRO A 61 -9.14 -10.09 -3.84
CA PRO A 61 -9.69 -9.25 -2.78
C PRO A 61 -9.93 -10.05 -1.51
N GLY A 62 -9.80 -9.37 -0.40
CA GLY A 62 -9.99 -9.93 0.93
C GLY A 62 -8.96 -9.35 1.87
N ARG A 63 -9.42 -8.76 2.98
CA ARG A 63 -8.53 -8.04 3.88
C ARG A 63 -7.38 -8.93 4.39
N GLY A 64 -7.69 -10.13 4.83
CA GLY A 64 -6.66 -11.05 5.32
C GLY A 64 -5.71 -11.50 4.23
N ILE A 65 -6.25 -11.78 3.03
CA ILE A 65 -5.45 -12.18 1.88
C ILE A 65 -4.51 -11.04 1.47
N GLN A 66 -5.02 -9.83 1.41
CA GLN A 66 -4.25 -8.67 0.99
C GLN A 66 -3.14 -8.32 2.00
N LEU A 67 -3.44 -8.41 3.28
CA LEU A 67 -2.43 -8.18 4.32
C LEU A 67 -1.34 -9.26 4.27
N ALA A 68 -1.71 -10.51 4.08
CA ALA A 68 -0.75 -11.60 3.96
C ALA A 68 0.14 -11.44 2.73
N ALA A 69 -0.45 -11.05 1.59
CA ALA A 69 0.30 -10.83 0.36
C ALA A 69 1.29 -9.68 0.52
N GLY A 70 0.88 -8.60 1.16
CA GLY A 70 1.76 -7.47 1.44
C GLY A 70 2.90 -7.85 2.37
N ALA A 71 2.60 -8.63 3.41
CA ALA A 71 3.61 -9.09 4.35
C ALA A 71 4.64 -9.99 3.66
N ALA A 72 4.18 -10.87 2.76
CA ALA A 72 5.07 -11.74 2.00
C ALA A 72 6.01 -10.95 1.08
N ALA A 73 5.57 -9.80 0.58
CA ALA A 73 6.36 -8.94 -0.29
C ALA A 73 7.27 -7.99 0.48
N ALA A 74 7.07 -7.84 1.78
CA ALA A 74 7.82 -6.88 2.59
C ALA A 74 9.30 -7.24 2.67
N ARG A 75 10.15 -6.22 2.53
CA ARG A 75 11.62 -6.35 2.66
C ARG A 75 12.12 -5.99 4.06
N HIS A 76 11.26 -5.37 4.85
CA HIS A 76 11.58 -4.94 6.22
C HIS A 76 10.55 -5.52 7.18
N ALA A 77 10.92 -5.68 8.39
CA ALA A 77 10.03 -6.21 9.41
C ALA A 77 8.97 -5.20 9.82
#